data_6bd699b3c39bbfb852d01d7c8924b6c4
#
_entry.id   6bd699b3c39bbfb852d01d7c8924b6c4
#
_cell.length_a   1.000
_cell.length_b   1.000
_cell.length_c   1.000
_cell.angle_alpha   90.00
_cell.angle_beta   90.00
_cell.angle_gamma   90.00
#
_symmetry.space_group_name_H-M   'P 1'
#
loop_
_entity.id
_entity.type
_entity.pdbx_description
1 polymer ?
#
loop_
_entity_poly.entity_id
_entity_poly.type
_entity_poly.pdbx_seq_one_letter_code
_entity_poly.pdbx_strand_id
1 'polypeptide(L)'
;MSKTLERLLALHSSPAICGIKASNLICIDYNESIYKEIEELNSRYPKLRFYILKRTDSKVLILVYRKNVFERLMSNEDRINFLKNLGYDTSYIDTMLIDLKGRLVEDEFPHEIGVFLGYDLEDIKSFISGEKCIYVGYWKVYSNLNEKLDIFNKYTKCRDCVINLVNKGFPIENFMR
;
A
#
# COMPACT_ATOMS: atom_id res chain seq x y z
N MET A 1 -17.18 9.02 -7.34
CA MET A 1 -16.41 8.88 -6.06
C MET A 1 -16.90 9.92 -5.07
N SER A 2 -17.15 9.54 -3.83
CA SER A 2 -17.52 10.46 -2.76
C SER A 2 -16.34 11.38 -2.38
N LYS A 3 -16.65 12.61 -1.92
CA LYS A 3 -15.61 13.56 -1.45
C LYS A 3 -14.81 13.01 -0.26
N THR A 4 -15.44 12.18 0.57
CA THR A 4 -14.78 11.54 1.71
C THR A 4 -13.72 10.55 1.22
N LEU A 5 -14.07 9.66 0.29
CA LEU A 5 -13.10 8.71 -0.29
C LEU A 5 -12.00 9.43 -1.04
N GLU A 6 -12.32 10.46 -1.83
CA GLU A 6 -11.33 11.28 -2.53
C GLU A 6 -10.27 11.86 -1.59
N ARG A 7 -10.70 12.46 -0.47
CA ARG A 7 -9.78 13.02 0.53
C ARG A 7 -8.93 11.95 1.21
N LEU A 8 -9.52 10.81 1.55
CA LEU A 8 -8.78 9.70 2.16
C LEU A 8 -7.73 9.13 1.20
N LEU A 9 -8.06 8.98 -0.07
CA LEU A 9 -7.12 8.55 -1.10
C LEU A 9 -6.00 9.58 -1.30
N ALA A 10 -6.32 10.87 -1.33
CA ALA A 10 -5.33 11.93 -1.44
C ALA A 10 -4.37 11.94 -0.24
N LEU A 11 -4.88 11.73 0.96
CA LEU A 11 -4.06 11.75 2.18
C LEU A 11 -3.19 10.49 2.33
N HIS A 12 -3.74 9.32 2.02
CA HIS A 12 -3.12 8.05 2.38
C HIS A 12 -2.57 7.25 1.19
N SER A 13 -2.96 7.56 -0.05
CA SER A 13 -2.62 6.74 -1.22
C SER A 13 -1.96 7.50 -2.37
N SER A 14 -1.76 8.81 -2.26
CA SER A 14 -1.16 9.62 -3.33
C SER A 14 0.15 9.07 -3.87
N PRO A 15 1.12 8.61 -3.06
CA PRO A 15 2.37 8.07 -3.58
C PRO A 15 2.16 6.83 -4.46
N ALA A 16 1.24 5.93 -4.13
CA ALA A 16 0.93 4.76 -4.94
C ALA A 16 0.11 5.16 -6.19
N ILE A 17 -0.86 6.04 -6.04
CA ILE A 17 -1.67 6.55 -7.17
C ILE A 17 -0.78 7.24 -8.20
N CYS A 18 0.18 8.04 -7.78
CA CYS A 18 1.15 8.71 -8.64
C CYS A 18 2.29 7.79 -9.14
N GLY A 19 2.38 6.55 -8.68
CA GLY A 19 3.36 5.57 -9.13
C GLY A 19 4.78 5.76 -8.58
N ILE A 20 4.96 6.56 -7.53
CA ILE A 20 6.27 6.74 -6.87
C ILE A 20 6.48 5.77 -5.71
N LYS A 21 5.43 5.12 -5.23
CA LYS A 21 5.44 4.02 -4.27
C LYS A 21 4.71 2.83 -4.87
N ALA A 22 5.12 1.62 -4.54
CA ALA A 22 4.51 0.42 -5.10
C ALA A 22 3.06 0.26 -4.65
N SER A 23 2.78 0.44 -3.37
CA SER A 23 1.43 0.41 -2.82
C SER A 23 1.29 1.24 -1.55
N ASN A 24 0.04 1.55 -1.22
CA ASN A 24 -0.35 2.09 0.08
C ASN A 24 -1.46 1.22 0.70
N LEU A 25 -1.42 1.11 2.01
CA LEU A 25 -2.47 0.48 2.80
C LEU A 25 -3.34 1.57 3.42
N ILE A 26 -4.66 1.47 3.25
CA ILE A 26 -5.62 2.38 3.87
C ILE A 26 -6.68 1.60 4.62
N CYS A 27 -7.10 2.13 5.75
CA CYS A 27 -8.22 1.61 6.53
C CYS A 27 -9.30 2.69 6.56
N ILE A 28 -10.48 2.36 6.06
CA ILE A 28 -11.61 3.31 5.94
C ILE A 28 -12.84 2.75 6.61
N ASP A 29 -13.77 3.63 6.97
CA ASP A 29 -15.07 3.21 7.52
C ASP A 29 -15.86 2.43 6.47
N TYR A 30 -16.41 1.28 6.90
CA TYR A 30 -17.24 0.47 6.03
C TYR A 30 -18.62 1.10 5.85
N ASN A 31 -19.06 1.15 4.60
CA ASN A 31 -20.46 1.31 4.21
C ASN A 31 -20.68 0.64 2.85
N GLU A 32 -21.90 0.31 2.50
CA GLU A 32 -22.20 -0.39 1.24
C GLU A 32 -21.80 0.38 -0.01
N SER A 33 -21.80 1.72 0.03
CA SER A 33 -21.40 2.54 -1.09
C SER A 33 -19.92 2.42 -1.42
N ILE A 34 -19.07 2.18 -0.41
CA ILE A 34 -17.62 2.03 -0.57
C ILE A 34 -17.28 0.87 -1.53
N TYR A 35 -17.97 -0.27 -1.40
CA TYR A 35 -17.73 -1.38 -2.31
C TYR A 35 -18.03 -1.02 -3.76
N LYS A 36 -19.16 -0.40 -4.01
CA LYS A 36 -19.55 0.06 -5.36
C LYS A 36 -18.54 1.07 -5.91
N GLU A 37 -18.13 2.04 -5.07
CA GLU A 37 -17.14 3.03 -5.47
C GLU A 37 -15.79 2.38 -5.83
N ILE A 38 -15.34 1.37 -5.07
CA ILE A 38 -14.09 0.63 -5.36
C ILE A 38 -14.19 -0.17 -6.66
N GLU A 39 -15.32 -0.84 -6.90
CA GLU A 39 -15.56 -1.56 -8.15
C GLU A 39 -15.56 -0.62 -9.36
N GLU A 40 -16.22 0.53 -9.25
CA GLU A 40 -16.22 1.57 -10.27
C GLU A 40 -14.80 2.11 -10.54
N LEU A 41 -14.00 2.36 -9.50
CA LEU A 41 -12.62 2.81 -9.63
C LEU A 41 -11.75 1.75 -10.31
N ASN A 42 -11.88 0.49 -9.94
CA ASN A 42 -11.16 -0.62 -10.56
C ASN A 42 -11.52 -0.79 -12.05
N SER A 43 -12.77 -0.57 -12.40
CA SER A 43 -13.24 -0.64 -13.79
C SER A 43 -12.75 0.55 -14.63
N ARG A 44 -12.82 1.76 -14.04
CA ARG A 44 -12.50 3.01 -14.74
C ARG A 44 -11.00 3.24 -14.92
N TYR A 45 -10.18 2.76 -13.96
CA TYR A 45 -8.73 2.96 -13.92
C TYR A 45 -7.96 1.63 -13.92
N PRO A 46 -7.88 0.94 -15.07
CA PRO A 46 -7.34 -0.43 -15.15
C PRO A 46 -5.85 -0.54 -14.77
N LYS A 47 -5.10 0.58 -14.76
CA LYS A 47 -3.70 0.63 -14.31
C LYS A 47 -3.55 0.64 -12.79
N LEU A 48 -4.61 1.00 -12.06
CA LEU A 48 -4.67 0.97 -10.60
C LEU A 48 -5.47 -0.23 -10.11
N ARG A 49 -5.20 -0.64 -8.89
CA ARG A 49 -5.97 -1.64 -8.19
C ARG A 49 -6.24 -1.17 -6.76
N PHE A 50 -7.49 -1.28 -6.38
CA PHE A 50 -7.98 -1.12 -5.01
C PHE A 50 -8.39 -2.52 -4.55
N TYR A 51 -7.47 -3.23 -3.89
CA TYR A 51 -7.66 -4.63 -3.48
C TYR A 51 -8.09 -4.69 -2.02
N ILE A 52 -9.29 -5.22 -1.77
CA ILE A 52 -9.84 -5.35 -0.42
C ILE A 52 -9.18 -6.54 0.26
N LEU A 53 -8.33 -6.26 1.25
CA LEU A 53 -7.62 -7.26 2.03
C LEU A 53 -8.46 -7.81 3.19
N LYS A 54 -9.11 -6.94 3.96
CA LYS A 54 -9.92 -7.32 5.12
C LYS A 54 -11.15 -6.44 5.24
N ARG A 55 -12.24 -7.02 5.66
CA ARG A 55 -13.47 -6.32 6.04
C ARG A 55 -13.87 -6.75 7.45
N THR A 56 -14.28 -5.78 8.25
CA THR A 56 -15.01 -5.95 9.50
C THR A 56 -16.36 -5.26 9.39
N ASP A 57 -17.18 -5.31 10.44
CA ASP A 57 -18.50 -4.63 10.46
C ASP A 57 -18.36 -3.10 10.34
N SER A 58 -17.23 -2.54 10.76
CA SER A 58 -17.00 -1.08 10.79
C SER A 58 -15.90 -0.57 9.88
N LYS A 59 -15.00 -1.44 9.39
CA LYS A 59 -13.80 -1.02 8.64
C LYS A 59 -13.53 -1.90 7.43
N VAL A 60 -12.89 -1.28 6.43
CA VAL A 60 -12.34 -1.97 5.26
C VAL A 60 -10.86 -1.62 5.13
N LEU A 61 -10.02 -2.63 5.02
CA LEU A 61 -8.60 -2.51 4.76
C LEU A 61 -8.34 -2.74 3.28
N ILE A 62 -7.76 -1.76 2.60
CA ILE A 62 -7.57 -1.75 1.16
C ILE A 62 -6.11 -1.52 0.84
N LEU A 63 -5.55 -2.39 -0.02
CA LEU A 63 -4.26 -2.17 -0.66
C LEU A 63 -4.48 -1.42 -1.98
N VAL A 64 -3.91 -0.22 -2.10
CA VAL A 64 -3.97 0.59 -3.31
C VAL A 64 -2.63 0.54 -4.01
N TYR A 65 -2.61 0.10 -5.27
CA TYR A 65 -1.36 -0.01 -6.02
C TYR A 65 -1.53 0.26 -7.53
N ARG A 66 -0.45 0.73 -8.15
CA ARG A 66 -0.33 0.83 -9.61
C ARG A 66 0.29 -0.45 -10.14
N LYS A 67 -0.43 -1.17 -11.01
CA LYS A 67 -0.08 -2.54 -11.44
C LYS A 67 1.38 -2.69 -11.87
N ASN A 68 1.82 -1.90 -12.84
CA ASN A 68 3.19 -1.99 -13.37
C ASN A 68 4.29 -1.71 -12.33
N VAL A 69 4.03 -0.85 -11.34
CA VAL A 69 5.00 -0.56 -10.26
C VAL A 69 5.01 -1.71 -9.25
N PHE A 70 3.84 -2.24 -8.93
CA PHE A 70 3.68 -3.37 -8.02
C PHE A 70 4.25 -4.66 -8.61
N GLU A 71 4.01 -4.92 -9.90
CA GLU A 71 4.61 -6.05 -10.63
C GLU A 71 6.13 -6.00 -10.59
N ARG A 72 6.73 -4.82 -10.82
CA ARG A 72 8.18 -4.63 -10.70
C ARG A 72 8.69 -4.89 -9.28
N LEU A 73 7.96 -4.45 -8.25
CA LEU A 73 8.31 -4.75 -6.86
C LEU A 73 8.29 -6.26 -6.62
N MET A 74 7.25 -6.95 -7.10
CA MET A 74 7.05 -8.39 -6.92
C MET A 74 7.87 -9.26 -7.90
N SER A 75 8.63 -8.69 -8.82
CA SER A 75 9.61 -9.43 -9.63
C SER A 75 11.01 -9.49 -8.98
N ASN A 76 11.20 -8.88 -7.82
CA ASN A 76 12.47 -8.95 -7.09
C ASN A 76 12.63 -10.31 -6.40
N GLU A 77 13.69 -11.05 -6.77
CA GLU A 77 13.94 -12.41 -6.31
C GLU A 77 14.07 -12.53 -4.79
N ASP A 78 14.75 -11.58 -4.13
CA ASP A 78 14.92 -11.61 -2.67
C ASP A 78 13.59 -11.50 -1.93
N ARG A 79 12.68 -10.67 -2.42
CA ARG A 79 11.33 -10.52 -1.89
C ARG A 79 10.48 -11.78 -2.10
N ILE A 80 10.56 -12.35 -3.29
CA ILE A 80 9.88 -13.61 -3.62
C ILE A 80 10.39 -14.75 -2.74
N ASN A 81 11.70 -14.89 -2.61
CA ASN A 81 12.31 -15.92 -1.75
C ASN A 81 11.93 -15.72 -0.27
N PHE A 82 11.89 -14.47 0.20
CA PHE A 82 11.44 -14.17 1.56
C PHE A 82 9.99 -14.60 1.79
N LEU A 83 9.06 -14.23 0.88
CA LEU A 83 7.66 -14.65 0.98
C LEU A 83 7.49 -16.16 0.87
N LYS A 84 8.23 -16.82 -0.04
CA LYS A 84 8.22 -18.28 -0.19
C LYS A 84 8.65 -19.00 1.10
N ASN A 85 9.69 -18.48 1.76
CA ASN A 85 10.16 -19.04 3.05
C ASN A 85 9.10 -18.87 4.17
N LEU A 86 8.21 -17.91 4.06
CA LEU A 86 7.06 -17.72 4.94
C LEU A 86 5.83 -18.54 4.52
N GLY A 87 5.93 -19.36 3.46
CA GLY A 87 4.87 -20.26 3.00
C GLY A 87 3.84 -19.61 2.07
N TYR A 88 4.17 -18.48 1.44
CA TYR A 88 3.34 -17.90 0.39
C TYR A 88 3.43 -18.69 -0.91
N ASP A 89 2.31 -18.86 -1.62
CA ASP A 89 2.32 -19.26 -3.02
C ASP A 89 2.75 -18.07 -3.89
N THR A 90 4.00 -18.14 -4.34
CA THR A 90 4.62 -17.07 -5.13
C THR A 90 4.49 -17.24 -6.64
N SER A 91 3.61 -18.14 -7.10
CA SER A 91 3.40 -18.42 -8.53
C SER A 91 2.85 -17.22 -9.28
N TYR A 92 1.95 -16.47 -8.63
CA TYR A 92 1.31 -15.28 -9.18
C TYR A 92 1.11 -14.21 -8.10
N ILE A 93 0.99 -12.94 -8.51
CA ILE A 93 0.68 -11.84 -7.58
C ILE A 93 -0.67 -12.08 -6.89
N ASP A 94 -1.64 -12.58 -7.62
CA ASP A 94 -2.98 -12.81 -7.06
C ASP A 94 -2.96 -13.90 -5.97
N THR A 95 -2.17 -14.97 -6.13
CA THR A 95 -2.02 -16.00 -5.09
C THR A 95 -1.34 -15.43 -3.83
N MET A 96 -0.28 -14.65 -4.00
CA MET A 96 0.37 -13.95 -2.88
C MET A 96 -0.61 -13.02 -2.13
N LEU A 97 -1.47 -12.30 -2.85
CA LEU A 97 -2.48 -11.43 -2.23
C LEU A 97 -3.61 -12.20 -1.54
N ILE A 98 -3.98 -13.38 -2.05
CA ILE A 98 -4.93 -14.29 -1.39
C ILE A 98 -4.33 -14.81 -0.08
N ASP A 99 -3.06 -15.22 -0.08
CA ASP A 99 -2.39 -15.69 1.13
C ASP A 99 -2.25 -14.56 2.16
N LEU A 100 -1.86 -13.36 1.74
CA LEU A 100 -1.84 -12.18 2.62
C LEU A 100 -3.20 -11.91 3.24
N LYS A 101 -4.27 -11.99 2.43
CA LYS A 101 -5.64 -11.82 2.91
C LYS A 101 -6.02 -12.89 3.94
N GLY A 102 -5.63 -14.15 3.73
CA GLY A 102 -5.84 -15.24 4.67
C GLY A 102 -5.18 -14.94 6.03
N ARG A 103 -3.92 -14.53 6.02
CA ARG A 103 -3.14 -14.20 7.23
C ARG A 103 -3.70 -13.00 8.01
N LEU A 104 -4.32 -12.05 7.34
CA LEU A 104 -4.97 -10.90 7.99
C LEU A 104 -6.24 -11.27 8.79
N VAL A 105 -6.77 -12.49 8.63
CA VAL A 105 -7.89 -12.99 9.43
C VAL A 105 -7.43 -13.53 10.78
N GLU A 106 -6.16 -13.95 10.88
CA GLU A 106 -5.54 -14.44 12.11
C GLU A 106 -5.38 -13.32 13.15
N ASP A 107 -5.10 -13.72 14.41
CA ASP A 107 -5.01 -12.78 15.53
C ASP A 107 -3.82 -11.84 15.46
N GLU A 108 -2.72 -12.30 14.85
CA GLU A 108 -1.52 -11.48 14.66
C GLU A 108 -1.48 -10.81 13.29
N PHE A 109 -1.19 -9.51 13.28
CA PHE A 109 -1.06 -8.75 12.04
C PHE A 109 0.23 -9.18 11.29
N PRO A 110 0.15 -9.63 10.01
CA PRO A 110 1.29 -10.12 9.28
C PRO A 110 2.31 -9.00 8.99
N HIS A 111 3.46 -9.06 9.65
CA HIS A 111 4.49 -8.03 9.52
C HIS A 111 5.16 -8.01 8.15
N GLU A 112 5.16 -9.14 7.44
CA GLU A 112 5.60 -9.27 6.06
C GLU A 112 4.76 -8.48 5.05
N ILE A 113 3.65 -7.90 5.44
CA ILE A 113 2.89 -6.94 4.61
C ILE A 113 3.78 -5.78 4.13
N GLY A 114 4.85 -5.47 4.86
CA GLY A 114 5.88 -4.52 4.45
C GLY A 114 6.48 -4.82 3.08
N VAL A 115 6.57 -6.09 2.68
CA VAL A 115 7.03 -6.53 1.34
C VAL A 115 6.09 -5.96 0.28
N PHE A 116 4.80 -6.14 0.47
CA PHE A 116 3.76 -5.65 -0.44
C PHE A 116 3.69 -4.11 -0.45
N LEU A 117 4.04 -3.46 0.66
CA LEU A 117 4.10 -2.00 0.77
C LEU A 117 5.38 -1.39 0.19
N GLY A 118 6.32 -2.23 -0.26
CA GLY A 118 7.58 -1.78 -0.84
C GLY A 118 8.56 -1.22 0.17
N TYR A 119 8.47 -1.66 1.44
CA TYR A 119 9.46 -1.31 2.45
C TYR A 119 10.79 -2.03 2.16
N ASP A 120 11.87 -1.52 2.72
CA ASP A 120 13.16 -2.18 2.61
C ASP A 120 13.13 -3.57 3.25
N LEU A 121 13.69 -4.57 2.58
CA LEU A 121 13.59 -5.95 3.04
C LEU A 121 14.38 -6.19 4.33
N GLU A 122 15.52 -5.53 4.50
CA GLU A 122 16.31 -5.63 5.72
C GLU A 122 15.59 -4.95 6.90
N ASP A 123 14.93 -3.80 6.66
CA ASP A 123 14.11 -3.16 7.68
C ASP A 123 12.93 -4.06 8.12
N ILE A 124 12.32 -4.81 7.18
CA ILE A 124 11.25 -5.77 7.50
C ILE A 124 11.81 -6.92 8.37
N LYS A 125 12.95 -7.50 7.98
CA LYS A 125 13.59 -8.58 8.73
C LYS A 125 13.96 -8.14 10.14
N SER A 126 14.61 -6.98 10.27
CA SER A 126 14.99 -6.41 11.56
C SER A 126 13.77 -6.10 12.45
N PHE A 127 12.65 -5.66 11.84
CA PHE A 127 11.41 -5.47 12.56
C PHE A 127 10.87 -6.78 13.13
N ILE A 128 10.82 -7.84 12.32
CA ILE A 128 10.35 -9.17 12.72
C ILE A 128 11.26 -9.78 13.79
N SER A 129 12.58 -9.54 13.71
CA SER A 129 13.56 -10.00 14.71
C SER A 129 13.49 -9.22 16.03
N GLY A 130 12.69 -8.16 16.12
CA GLY A 130 12.55 -7.37 17.35
C GLY A 130 13.72 -6.43 17.62
N GLU A 131 14.54 -6.10 16.62
CA GLU A 131 15.65 -5.17 16.75
C GLU A 131 15.19 -3.74 17.10
N LYS A 132 16.11 -2.93 17.62
CA LYS A 132 15.84 -1.52 17.91
C LYS A 132 16.00 -0.68 16.65
N CYS A 133 14.91 -0.02 16.21
CA CYS A 133 14.95 0.88 15.07
C CYS A 133 15.72 2.17 15.39
N ILE A 134 16.34 2.75 14.37
CA ILE A 134 17.07 4.03 14.46
C ILE A 134 16.19 5.24 14.14
N TYR A 135 15.09 5.02 13.41
CA TYR A 135 14.15 6.09 13.04
C TYR A 135 12.74 5.53 12.76
N VAL A 136 11.72 6.35 12.96
CA VAL A 136 10.32 6.02 12.63
C VAL A 136 9.79 7.06 11.65
N GLY A 137 9.52 6.63 10.41
CA GLY A 137 8.91 7.44 9.37
C GLY A 137 7.69 6.75 8.77
N TYR A 138 7.65 6.56 7.45
CA TYR A 138 6.62 5.75 6.81
C TYR A 138 6.67 4.28 7.23
N TRP A 139 7.84 3.83 7.68
CA TRP A 139 8.06 2.56 8.39
C TRP A 139 9.21 2.74 9.41
N LYS A 140 9.45 1.71 10.23
CA LYS A 140 10.61 1.68 11.13
C LYS A 140 11.87 1.37 10.36
N VAL A 141 12.88 2.24 10.44
CA VAL A 141 14.16 2.17 9.73
C VAL A 141 15.22 1.60 10.65
N TYR A 142 16.03 0.68 10.16
CA TYR A 142 17.09 0.00 10.89
C TYR A 142 18.48 0.24 10.27
N SER A 143 18.52 0.61 8.98
CA SER A 143 19.78 0.88 8.27
C SER A 143 19.60 1.97 7.21
N ASN A 144 20.70 2.51 6.68
CA ASN A 144 20.73 3.44 5.54
C ASN A 144 19.75 4.63 5.69
N LEU A 145 19.76 5.27 6.87
CA LEU A 145 18.79 6.30 7.24
C LEU A 145 18.68 7.42 6.21
N ASN A 146 19.78 7.95 5.68
CA ASN A 146 19.76 9.06 4.73
C ASN A 146 18.97 8.72 3.47
N GLU A 147 19.18 7.53 2.92
CA GLU A 147 18.46 7.04 1.74
C GLU A 147 16.94 6.92 2.01
N LYS A 148 16.58 6.41 3.19
CA LYS A 148 15.18 6.28 3.59
C LYS A 148 14.52 7.65 3.80
N LEU A 149 15.22 8.61 4.37
CA LEU A 149 14.74 9.98 4.52
C LEU A 149 14.46 10.64 3.17
N ASP A 150 15.30 10.41 2.17
CA ASP A 150 15.07 10.90 0.81
C ASP A 150 13.81 10.29 0.19
N ILE A 151 13.57 8.99 0.41
CA ILE A 151 12.35 8.30 -0.02
C ILE A 151 11.12 8.89 0.70
N PHE A 152 11.18 9.06 2.01
CA PHE A 152 10.09 9.64 2.80
C PHE A 152 9.76 11.08 2.37
N ASN A 153 10.79 11.88 2.10
CA ASN A 153 10.62 13.23 1.58
C ASN A 153 9.90 13.26 0.22
N LYS A 154 10.23 12.33 -0.69
CA LYS A 154 9.53 12.17 -1.98
C LYS A 154 8.04 11.83 -1.77
N TYR A 155 7.74 10.89 -0.86
CA TYR A 155 6.36 10.50 -0.56
C TYR A 155 5.57 11.66 0.05
N THR A 156 6.17 12.38 1.00
CA THR A 156 5.56 13.54 1.66
C THR A 156 5.27 14.65 0.65
N LYS A 157 6.24 15.02 -0.18
CA LYS A 157 6.05 16.04 -1.23
C LYS A 157 4.94 15.66 -2.21
N CYS A 158 4.89 14.40 -2.63
CA CYS A 158 3.82 13.92 -3.51
C CYS A 158 2.44 14.02 -2.84
N ARG A 159 2.32 13.51 -1.62
CA ARG A 159 1.07 13.60 -0.84
C ARG A 159 0.61 15.04 -0.69
N ASP A 160 1.48 15.93 -0.26
CA ASP A 160 1.16 17.34 0.01
C ASP A 160 0.76 18.08 -1.28
N CYS A 161 1.43 17.77 -2.40
CA CYS A 161 1.06 18.28 -3.72
C CYS A 161 -0.36 17.85 -4.12
N VAL A 162 -0.66 16.55 -4.03
CA VAL A 162 -1.98 16.02 -4.42
C VAL A 162 -3.07 16.58 -3.51
N ILE A 163 -2.86 16.63 -2.19
CA ILE A 163 -3.82 17.21 -1.24
C ILE A 163 -4.10 18.68 -1.58
N ASN A 164 -3.07 19.46 -1.87
CA ASN A 164 -3.23 20.86 -2.23
C ASN A 164 -4.04 21.03 -3.52
N LEU A 165 -3.82 20.18 -4.51
CA LEU A 165 -4.58 20.21 -5.77
C LEU A 165 -6.04 19.79 -5.57
N VAL A 166 -6.29 18.73 -4.80
CA VAL A 166 -7.65 18.31 -4.45
C VAL A 166 -8.41 19.38 -3.69
N ASN A 167 -7.75 20.07 -2.73
CA ASN A 167 -8.35 21.19 -2.00
C ASN A 167 -8.68 22.40 -2.91
N LYS A 168 -7.96 22.56 -4.03
CA LYS A 168 -8.25 23.57 -5.07
C LYS A 168 -9.30 23.12 -6.08
N GLY A 169 -9.91 21.95 -5.89
CA GLY A 169 -10.96 21.42 -6.75
C GLY A 169 -10.51 20.57 -7.94
N PHE A 170 -9.22 20.20 -8.03
CA PHE A 170 -8.73 19.25 -9.02
C PHE A 170 -9.03 17.83 -8.54
N PRO A 171 -9.83 17.03 -9.29
CA PRO A 171 -10.14 15.66 -8.87
C PRO A 171 -8.89 14.79 -8.77
N ILE A 172 -8.80 13.94 -7.72
CA ILE A 172 -7.71 12.98 -7.58
C ILE A 172 -7.63 12.00 -8.77
N GLU A 173 -8.75 11.79 -9.43
CA GLU A 173 -8.90 10.95 -10.64
C GLU A 173 -7.95 11.37 -11.77
N ASN A 174 -7.53 12.63 -11.82
CA ASN A 174 -6.54 13.12 -12.80
C ASN A 174 -5.17 12.42 -12.65
N PHE A 175 -4.86 11.89 -11.47
CA PHE A 175 -3.63 11.17 -11.18
C PHE A 175 -3.76 9.64 -11.35
N MET A 176 -4.95 9.14 -11.62
CA MET A 176 -5.24 7.70 -11.72
C MET A 176 -5.05 7.13 -13.14
N ARG A 177 -4.92 7.98 -14.15
CA ARG A 177 -4.83 7.61 -15.57
C ARG A 177 -3.49 6.98 -15.96
#